data_6c6f983f5a38e635197c3ca336f6eae7
#
_entry.id   6c6f983f5a38e635197c3ca336f6eae7
#
_cell.length_a   1.000
_cell.length_b   1.000
_cell.length_c   1.000
_cell.angle_alpha   90.00
_cell.angle_beta   90.00
_cell.angle_gamma   90.00
#
_symmetry.space_group_name_H-M   'P 1'
#
loop_
_entity.id
_entity.type
_entity.pdbx_description
1 polymer ?
#
loop_
_entity_poly.entity_id
_entity_poly.type
_entity_poly.pdbx_seq_one_letter_code
_entity_poly.pdbx_strand_id
1 'polypeptide(L)'
;MGMSKWWTCCAVLALISCAPEPALVASNCDDPEGCSGQALKLDAVDILLVVDDSGSIASSVKALKQQLPRLLNAITSGEGEGTSFPPAQSVHVAVTTTDMGIGERDDPTSLGCDVAGQDGVFIKPGERKLSCEVQHPSYLSFDGGPAAVATVESVSCVPLVGPDPDADISDQRVGCGYEQPLEAVLKSLWSKDDDSVEFVQGFGHGDDENAGFLRENSLLVVVVVTDEDDCSPADLKFFDRVPGEPVNLLCSRHPDSLQRTSRYVEGLRALRPNNKNVIFGVVGGIPAELVSAEYRARYDLSKDSGVGEYYAAILADERMQESEDTDQPGPVRSLRPSCKDLVDGQPRLTFPPRRLLEVAKGFGTRSVVGSLCTDDFGVTTGQVIRAIGEQLANPAGK
;
A
#
# COMPACT_ATOMS: atom_id res chain seq x y z
N MET A 1 58.82 -5.90 58.81
CA MET A 1 57.76 -4.92 58.68
C MET A 1 57.66 -4.53 57.20
N GLY A 2 56.81 -5.19 56.46
CA GLY A 2 56.68 -5.01 55.04
C GLY A 2 55.19 -4.90 54.68
N MET A 3 54.77 -3.78 54.13
CA MET A 3 53.42 -3.57 53.65
C MET A 3 53.43 -3.66 52.12
N SER A 4 52.81 -4.70 51.59
CA SER A 4 52.57 -4.91 50.18
C SER A 4 51.32 -4.11 49.74
N LYS A 5 51.48 -3.25 48.76
CA LYS A 5 50.32 -2.57 48.05
C LYS A 5 49.78 -3.48 46.99
N TRP A 6 48.52 -3.86 47.10
CA TRP A 6 47.75 -4.53 46.07
C TRP A 6 47.10 -3.46 45.20
N TRP A 7 47.32 -3.58 43.90
CA TRP A 7 46.61 -2.83 42.86
C TRP A 7 45.39 -3.61 42.44
N THR A 8 44.23 -3.01 42.65
CA THR A 8 42.94 -3.58 42.20
C THR A 8 42.63 -3.05 40.80
N CYS A 9 42.69 -3.92 39.80
CA CYS A 9 42.14 -3.63 38.47
C CYS A 9 40.63 -3.71 38.55
N CYS A 10 39.94 -2.60 38.31
CA CYS A 10 38.51 -2.59 38.01
C CYS A 10 38.26 -3.08 36.57
N ALA A 11 37.75 -4.31 36.44
CA ALA A 11 37.17 -4.79 35.20
C ALA A 11 35.76 -4.24 35.08
N VAL A 12 35.52 -3.42 34.05
CA VAL A 12 34.18 -2.97 33.66
C VAL A 12 33.52 -4.10 32.88
N LEU A 13 32.60 -4.80 33.51
CA LEU A 13 31.70 -5.75 32.83
C LEU A 13 30.62 -4.95 32.07
N ALA A 14 30.69 -4.93 30.77
CA ALA A 14 29.60 -4.50 29.91
C ALA A 14 28.51 -5.57 30.00
N LEU A 15 27.42 -5.27 30.68
CA LEU A 15 26.19 -6.06 30.63
C LEU A 15 25.52 -5.84 29.27
N ILE A 16 25.72 -6.78 28.38
CA ILE A 16 24.88 -6.91 27.18
C ILE A 16 23.52 -7.44 27.66
N SER A 17 22.54 -6.56 27.73
CA SER A 17 21.15 -6.92 27.96
C SER A 17 20.66 -7.67 26.72
N CYS A 18 20.58 -8.99 26.80
CA CYS A 18 19.76 -9.77 25.88
C CYS A 18 18.30 -9.52 26.25
N ALA A 19 17.58 -8.74 25.43
CA ALA A 19 16.14 -8.73 25.49
C ALA A 19 15.64 -10.14 25.15
N PRO A 20 14.67 -10.71 25.89
CA PRO A 20 14.09 -11.98 25.52
C PRO A 20 13.35 -11.81 24.20
N GLU A 21 13.65 -12.67 23.22
CA GLU A 21 12.78 -12.86 22.05
C GLU A 21 11.35 -13.16 22.54
N PRO A 22 10.32 -12.58 21.88
CA PRO A 22 8.93 -12.92 22.21
C PRO A 22 8.77 -14.44 22.04
N ALA A 23 8.43 -15.11 23.11
CA ALA A 23 8.17 -16.53 23.11
C ALA A 23 6.99 -16.79 22.15
N LEU A 24 7.26 -17.49 21.06
CA LEU A 24 6.23 -18.15 20.28
C LEU A 24 5.41 -18.99 21.24
N VAL A 25 4.13 -18.66 21.39
CA VAL A 25 3.18 -19.50 22.14
C VAL A 25 3.07 -20.81 21.37
N ALA A 26 3.87 -21.77 21.77
CA ALA A 26 3.72 -23.14 21.30
C ALA A 26 2.33 -23.62 21.78
N SER A 27 1.41 -23.85 20.85
CA SER A 27 0.19 -24.58 21.14
C SER A 27 0.60 -25.93 21.72
N ASN A 28 0.25 -26.17 22.98
CA ASN A 28 0.47 -27.44 23.65
C ASN A 28 -0.39 -28.50 22.92
N CYS A 29 0.22 -29.25 22.03
CA CYS A 29 -0.33 -30.51 21.55
C CYS A 29 0.10 -31.61 22.53
N ASP A 30 -0.75 -31.98 23.46
CA ASP A 30 -0.53 -33.10 24.41
C ASP A 30 -0.77 -34.48 23.79
N ASP A 31 -1.08 -34.58 22.49
CA ASP A 31 -1.31 -35.82 21.77
C ASP A 31 -0.42 -35.93 20.51
N PRO A 32 0.64 -36.76 20.53
CA PRO A 32 1.57 -36.88 19.40
C PRO A 32 0.94 -37.53 18.14
N GLU A 33 -0.24 -38.17 18.23
CA GLU A 33 -0.94 -38.75 17.08
C GLU A 33 -2.04 -37.84 16.51
N GLY A 34 -2.43 -36.78 17.21
CA GLY A 34 -3.48 -35.82 16.78
C GLY A 34 -2.99 -34.59 16.03
N CYS A 35 -1.70 -34.31 16.09
CA CYS A 35 -1.12 -33.18 15.33
C CYS A 35 -0.74 -33.59 13.90
N SER A 36 -1.69 -34.14 13.14
CA SER A 36 -1.56 -34.08 11.67
C SER A 36 -1.67 -32.63 11.28
N GLY A 37 -0.53 -32.01 10.91
CA GLY A 37 -0.50 -30.63 10.43
C GLY A 37 -1.43 -30.49 9.23
N GLN A 38 -2.70 -30.16 9.49
CA GLN A 38 -3.52 -29.57 8.45
C GLN A 38 -2.80 -28.29 8.05
N ALA A 39 -2.16 -28.33 6.89
CA ALA A 39 -1.68 -27.11 6.27
C ALA A 39 -2.87 -26.14 6.27
N LEU A 40 -2.72 -25.01 6.96
CA LEU A 40 -3.75 -23.97 7.01
C LEU A 40 -4.13 -23.66 5.56
N LYS A 41 -5.35 -24.05 5.18
CA LYS A 41 -5.86 -23.83 3.83
C LYS A 41 -6.13 -22.34 3.72
N LEU A 42 -5.34 -21.68 2.90
CA LEU A 42 -5.54 -20.26 2.56
C LEU A 42 -6.59 -20.21 1.45
N ASP A 43 -7.84 -19.91 1.79
CA ASP A 43 -8.96 -19.86 0.85
C ASP A 43 -9.78 -18.57 0.92
N ALA A 44 -9.30 -17.59 1.69
CA ALA A 44 -9.87 -16.28 1.82
C ALA A 44 -8.85 -15.21 1.37
N VAL A 45 -9.32 -14.17 0.69
CA VAL A 45 -8.50 -13.06 0.19
C VAL A 45 -9.11 -11.74 0.61
N ASP A 46 -8.34 -10.87 1.27
CA ASP A 46 -8.73 -9.50 1.65
C ASP A 46 -7.93 -8.52 0.80
N ILE A 47 -8.62 -7.79 -0.07
CA ILE A 47 -8.01 -6.84 -1.01
C ILE A 47 -8.28 -5.42 -0.52
N LEU A 48 -7.23 -4.69 -0.14
CA LEU A 48 -7.28 -3.29 0.16
C LEU A 48 -6.71 -2.49 -1.01
N LEU A 49 -7.53 -1.61 -1.57
CA LEU A 49 -7.12 -0.61 -2.55
C LEU A 49 -6.95 0.73 -1.83
N VAL A 50 -5.74 1.29 -1.88
CA VAL A 50 -5.47 2.65 -1.41
C VAL A 50 -5.24 3.51 -2.62
N VAL A 51 -6.19 4.40 -2.88
CA VAL A 51 -6.26 5.13 -4.15
C VAL A 51 -6.15 6.62 -3.85
N ASP A 52 -5.23 7.25 -4.53
CA ASP A 52 -5.07 8.68 -4.54
C ASP A 52 -6.36 9.37 -5.00
N ASP A 53 -6.76 10.41 -4.29
CA ASP A 53 -7.96 11.18 -4.60
C ASP A 53 -7.67 12.61 -5.05
N SER A 54 -6.41 12.92 -5.34
CA SER A 54 -6.02 14.17 -5.98
C SER A 54 -6.61 14.33 -7.38
N GLY A 55 -6.67 15.56 -7.87
CA GLY A 55 -7.29 15.84 -9.16
C GLY A 55 -6.56 15.24 -10.37
N SER A 56 -5.28 14.90 -10.24
CA SER A 56 -4.41 14.38 -11.32
C SER A 56 -4.69 12.93 -11.68
N ILE A 57 -5.17 12.11 -10.73
CA ILE A 57 -5.31 10.65 -10.86
C ILE A 57 -6.57 10.18 -11.63
N ALA A 58 -7.54 11.05 -11.89
CA ALA A 58 -8.89 10.70 -12.36
C ALA A 58 -8.94 9.73 -13.56
N SER A 59 -8.10 9.95 -14.58
CA SER A 59 -8.05 9.09 -15.76
C SER A 59 -7.56 7.66 -15.45
N SER A 60 -6.58 7.56 -14.53
CA SER A 60 -5.98 6.30 -14.10
C SER A 60 -6.96 5.47 -13.27
N VAL A 61 -7.74 6.12 -12.41
CA VAL A 61 -8.81 5.48 -11.62
C VAL A 61 -9.86 4.83 -12.50
N LYS A 62 -10.29 5.50 -13.58
CA LYS A 62 -11.23 4.93 -14.55
C LYS A 62 -10.68 3.66 -15.20
N ALA A 63 -9.43 3.66 -15.62
CA ALA A 63 -8.79 2.50 -16.24
C ALA A 63 -8.59 1.35 -15.22
N LEU A 64 -8.24 1.66 -13.96
CA LEU A 64 -8.17 0.67 -12.88
C LEU A 64 -9.52 -0.01 -12.63
N LYS A 65 -10.61 0.76 -12.59
CA LYS A 65 -11.98 0.25 -12.39
C LYS A 65 -12.33 -0.83 -13.41
N GLN A 66 -11.88 -0.69 -14.65
CA GLN A 66 -12.12 -1.67 -15.71
C GLN A 66 -11.41 -3.01 -15.48
N GLN A 67 -10.37 -3.04 -14.64
CA GLN A 67 -9.61 -4.26 -14.36
C GLN A 67 -10.16 -5.06 -13.17
N LEU A 68 -10.96 -4.46 -12.30
CA LEU A 68 -11.49 -5.13 -11.10
C LEU A 68 -12.31 -6.38 -11.42
N PRO A 69 -13.23 -6.39 -12.42
CA PRO A 69 -13.97 -7.61 -12.79
C PRO A 69 -13.05 -8.76 -13.19
N ARG A 70 -11.98 -8.46 -13.94
CA ARG A 70 -10.99 -9.46 -14.34
C ARG A 70 -10.25 -10.04 -13.15
N LEU A 71 -9.79 -9.17 -12.22
CA LEU A 71 -9.13 -9.60 -11.00
C LEU A 71 -10.03 -10.51 -10.16
N LEU A 72 -11.25 -10.06 -9.86
CA LEU A 72 -12.17 -10.80 -9.00
C LEU A 72 -12.61 -12.13 -9.62
N ASN A 73 -12.92 -12.13 -10.92
CA ASN A 73 -13.27 -13.36 -11.61
C ASN A 73 -12.13 -14.38 -11.63
N ALA A 74 -10.89 -13.93 -11.84
CA ALA A 74 -9.74 -14.82 -11.84
C ALA A 74 -9.53 -15.48 -10.48
N ILE A 75 -9.58 -14.72 -9.37
CA ILE A 75 -9.33 -15.27 -8.03
C ILE A 75 -10.47 -16.14 -7.49
N THR A 76 -11.73 -15.87 -7.90
CA THR A 76 -12.89 -16.68 -7.49
C THR A 76 -13.07 -17.92 -8.37
N SER A 77 -12.64 -17.89 -9.62
CA SER A 77 -12.64 -19.09 -10.49
C SER A 77 -11.40 -19.98 -10.31
N GLY A 78 -10.31 -19.42 -9.80
CA GLY A 78 -9.02 -20.10 -9.75
C GLY A 78 -8.33 -20.21 -11.12
N GLU A 79 -8.75 -19.40 -12.09
CA GLU A 79 -8.21 -19.40 -13.44
C GLU A 79 -7.83 -17.97 -13.88
N GLY A 80 -6.59 -17.78 -14.28
CA GLY A 80 -6.12 -16.49 -14.76
C GLY A 80 -4.69 -16.53 -15.29
N GLU A 81 -4.37 -15.66 -16.24
CA GLU A 81 -3.00 -15.50 -16.79
C GLU A 81 -2.39 -16.78 -17.36
N GLY A 82 -3.24 -17.70 -17.87
CA GLY A 82 -2.79 -18.99 -18.37
C GLY A 82 -2.37 -19.99 -17.30
N THR A 83 -2.68 -19.73 -16.04
CA THR A 83 -2.42 -20.58 -14.87
C THR A 83 -3.73 -20.98 -14.20
N SER A 84 -3.71 -22.14 -13.52
CA SER A 84 -4.80 -22.61 -12.67
C SER A 84 -4.29 -22.74 -11.24
N PHE A 85 -5.08 -22.28 -10.26
CA PHE A 85 -4.77 -22.30 -8.83
C PHE A 85 -6.04 -22.57 -8.01
N PRO A 86 -5.95 -22.90 -6.73
CA PRO A 86 -7.12 -23.07 -5.89
C PRO A 86 -7.96 -21.78 -5.84
N PRO A 87 -9.27 -21.83 -6.17
CA PRO A 87 -10.12 -20.65 -6.12
C PRO A 87 -10.29 -20.15 -4.68
N ALA A 88 -10.32 -18.83 -4.51
CA ALA A 88 -10.73 -18.24 -3.25
C ALA A 88 -12.21 -18.53 -2.98
N GLN A 89 -12.52 -18.98 -1.76
CA GLN A 89 -13.89 -19.26 -1.33
C GLN A 89 -14.60 -18.01 -0.84
N SER A 90 -13.84 -17.02 -0.39
CA SER A 90 -14.34 -15.76 0.09
C SER A 90 -13.35 -14.63 -0.22
N VAL A 91 -13.86 -13.50 -0.69
CA VAL A 91 -13.06 -12.31 -1.04
C VAL A 91 -13.70 -11.08 -0.42
N HIS A 92 -12.91 -10.32 0.35
CA HIS A 92 -13.28 -8.97 0.77
C HIS A 92 -12.55 -7.95 -0.10
N VAL A 93 -13.23 -6.84 -0.42
CA VAL A 93 -12.63 -5.72 -1.15
C VAL A 93 -12.99 -4.42 -0.46
N ALA A 94 -12.00 -3.67 -0.02
CA ALA A 94 -12.14 -2.35 0.59
C ALA A 94 -11.35 -1.30 -0.18
N VAL A 95 -11.77 -0.04 -0.06
CA VAL A 95 -11.09 1.11 -0.64
C VAL A 95 -10.95 2.19 0.42
N THR A 96 -9.77 2.81 0.49
CA THR A 96 -9.53 4.06 1.21
C THR A 96 -8.72 5.01 0.34
N THR A 97 -8.58 6.27 0.76
CA THR A 97 -7.75 7.25 0.05
C THR A 97 -6.37 7.37 0.67
N THR A 98 -5.52 8.13 0.00
CA THR A 98 -4.21 8.55 0.49
C THR A 98 -4.28 9.75 1.43
N ASP A 99 -5.45 10.38 1.58
CA ASP A 99 -5.67 11.56 2.41
C ASP A 99 -5.80 11.20 3.90
N MET A 100 -4.76 11.50 4.66
CA MET A 100 -4.72 11.32 6.12
C MET A 100 -4.97 12.62 6.89
N GLY A 101 -5.30 13.70 6.18
CA GLY A 101 -5.35 15.04 6.75
C GLY A 101 -3.98 15.59 7.14
N ILE A 102 -3.97 16.85 7.57
CA ILE A 102 -2.74 17.57 7.97
C ILE A 102 -2.83 18.13 9.39
N GLY A 103 -3.87 17.80 10.14
CA GLY A 103 -4.14 18.34 11.48
C GLY A 103 -4.66 19.77 11.47
N GLU A 104 -4.96 20.30 12.65
CA GLU A 104 -5.40 21.71 12.81
C GLU A 104 -4.28 22.68 12.41
N ARG A 105 -4.58 23.58 11.48
CA ARG A 105 -3.67 24.58 10.92
C ARG A 105 -4.36 25.91 10.72
N ASP A 106 -3.58 26.99 10.78
CA ASP A 106 -4.08 28.35 10.50
C ASP A 106 -4.43 28.55 9.01
N ASP A 107 -3.86 27.73 8.11
CA ASP A 107 -4.13 27.75 6.67
C ASP A 107 -4.31 26.29 6.15
N PRO A 108 -5.49 25.68 6.37
CA PRO A 108 -5.76 24.32 5.93
C PRO A 108 -5.97 24.18 4.40
N THR A 109 -6.06 25.29 3.69
CA THR A 109 -6.44 25.30 2.27
C THR A 109 -5.28 25.02 1.32
N SER A 110 -4.05 24.84 1.82
CA SER A 110 -2.94 24.49 0.96
C SER A 110 -3.08 23.06 0.46
N LEU A 111 -3.13 22.90 -0.85
CA LEU A 111 -3.26 21.64 -1.57
C LEU A 111 -4.56 20.84 -1.33
N GLY A 112 -5.65 21.49 -0.91
CA GLY A 112 -6.96 20.85 -0.76
C GLY A 112 -7.10 19.94 0.46
N CYS A 113 -6.12 19.91 1.36
CA CYS A 113 -6.13 19.01 2.51
C CYS A 113 -7.06 19.50 3.63
N ASP A 114 -7.81 18.58 4.22
CA ASP A 114 -8.62 18.79 5.41
C ASP A 114 -7.81 18.51 6.70
N VAL A 115 -8.41 18.87 7.85
CA VAL A 115 -7.80 18.61 9.17
C VAL A 115 -7.63 17.11 9.42
N ALA A 116 -8.67 16.33 9.17
CA ALA A 116 -8.72 14.89 9.45
C ALA A 116 -8.51 14.00 8.22
N GLY A 117 -8.83 14.49 7.02
CA GLY A 117 -8.81 13.68 5.81
C GLY A 117 -9.75 12.48 5.85
N GLN A 118 -9.45 11.43 5.10
CA GLN A 118 -10.12 10.12 5.16
C GLN A 118 -9.56 9.25 6.29
N ASP A 119 -8.36 9.54 6.74
CA ASP A 119 -7.69 8.94 7.91
C ASP A 119 -7.58 7.41 7.90
N GLY A 120 -7.58 6.79 6.70
CA GLY A 120 -7.54 5.33 6.56
C GLY A 120 -8.91 4.63 6.76
N VAL A 121 -9.99 5.35 7.05
CA VAL A 121 -11.34 4.79 7.12
C VAL A 121 -11.79 4.40 5.71
N PHE A 122 -12.43 3.24 5.58
CA PHE A 122 -12.90 2.78 4.27
C PHE A 122 -14.05 3.63 3.75
N ILE A 123 -14.02 3.87 2.44
CA ILE A 123 -15.07 4.62 1.76
C ILE A 123 -16.29 3.72 1.60
N LYS A 124 -17.43 4.17 2.13
CA LYS A 124 -18.69 3.46 1.96
C LYS A 124 -19.30 3.78 0.60
N PRO A 125 -19.90 2.79 -0.08
CA PRO A 125 -20.70 3.03 -1.27
C PRO A 125 -21.79 4.07 -0.97
N GLY A 126 -21.97 5.02 -1.87
CA GLY A 126 -22.94 6.10 -1.72
C GLY A 126 -22.43 7.39 -1.03
N GLU A 127 -21.32 7.36 -0.33
CA GLU A 127 -20.70 8.59 0.21
C GLU A 127 -20.23 9.54 -0.89
N ARG A 128 -19.92 8.99 -2.07
CA ARG A 128 -19.46 9.76 -3.23
C ARG A 128 -20.42 9.73 -4.43
N LYS A 129 -21.75 9.77 -4.18
CA LYS A 129 -22.82 9.84 -5.20
C LYS A 129 -22.70 8.76 -6.31
N LEU A 130 -22.17 7.60 -6.01
CA LEU A 130 -22.22 6.49 -6.92
C LEU A 130 -23.66 5.96 -6.97
N SER A 131 -24.17 5.71 -8.16
CA SER A 131 -25.53 5.20 -8.43
C SER A 131 -25.71 3.73 -7.98
N CYS A 132 -25.14 3.38 -6.84
CA CYS A 132 -25.28 2.05 -6.27
C CYS A 132 -26.48 2.02 -5.34
N GLU A 133 -27.54 1.33 -5.76
CA GLU A 133 -28.75 1.12 -4.93
C GLU A 133 -28.52 0.14 -3.77
N VAL A 134 -27.39 -0.58 -3.77
CA VAL A 134 -27.08 -1.59 -2.76
C VAL A 134 -26.33 -0.91 -1.59
N GLN A 135 -26.92 -0.97 -0.38
CA GLN A 135 -26.24 -0.56 0.84
C GLN A 135 -25.22 -1.65 1.20
N HIS A 136 -23.97 -1.43 0.85
CA HIS A 136 -22.86 -2.28 1.27
C HIS A 136 -22.33 -1.84 2.65
N PRO A 137 -21.74 -2.78 3.45
CA PRO A 137 -20.90 -2.41 4.57
C PRO A 137 -19.70 -1.58 4.08
N SER A 138 -18.78 -1.20 4.97
CA SER A 138 -17.59 -0.42 4.60
C SER A 138 -16.66 -1.14 3.58
N TYR A 139 -16.92 -2.43 3.29
CA TYR A 139 -16.23 -3.21 2.26
C TYR A 139 -17.22 -4.14 1.55
N LEU A 140 -16.85 -4.63 0.37
CA LEU A 140 -17.61 -5.65 -0.35
C LEU A 140 -17.15 -7.04 0.08
N SER A 141 -18.11 -7.98 0.22
CA SER A 141 -17.85 -9.39 0.50
C SER A 141 -18.44 -10.25 -0.61
N PHE A 142 -17.63 -11.20 -1.09
CA PHE A 142 -17.99 -12.19 -2.10
C PHE A 142 -17.74 -13.57 -1.51
N ASP A 143 -18.80 -14.24 -1.06
CA ASP A 143 -18.75 -15.56 -0.46
C ASP A 143 -19.34 -16.61 -1.39
N GLY A 144 -18.82 -17.84 -1.34
CA GLY A 144 -19.33 -18.97 -2.11
C GLY A 144 -18.40 -19.45 -3.23
N GLY A 145 -17.17 -18.99 -3.26
CA GLY A 145 -16.17 -19.44 -4.23
C GLY A 145 -16.58 -19.22 -5.67
N PRO A 146 -16.43 -20.22 -6.58
CA PRO A 146 -16.75 -20.07 -8.00
C PRO A 146 -18.20 -19.70 -8.32
N ALA A 147 -19.12 -19.88 -7.36
CA ALA A 147 -20.53 -19.48 -7.50
C ALA A 147 -20.76 -17.99 -7.16
N ALA A 148 -19.84 -17.38 -6.44
CA ALA A 148 -19.85 -15.94 -6.13
C ALA A 148 -19.27 -15.15 -7.30
N VAL A 149 -19.88 -15.25 -8.48
CA VAL A 149 -19.48 -14.43 -9.61
C VAL A 149 -19.71 -12.99 -9.19
N ALA A 150 -18.62 -12.24 -8.99
CA ALA A 150 -18.69 -10.81 -8.85
C ALA A 150 -19.35 -10.25 -10.10
N THR A 151 -20.65 -9.96 -10.01
CA THR A 151 -21.37 -9.39 -11.15
C THR A 151 -20.69 -8.07 -11.48
N VAL A 152 -20.60 -7.73 -12.75
CA VAL A 152 -20.08 -6.41 -13.20
C VAL A 152 -20.76 -5.28 -12.43
N GLU A 153 -22.01 -5.48 -12.06
CA GLU A 153 -22.83 -4.58 -11.26
C GLU A 153 -22.32 -4.40 -9.83
N SER A 154 -21.98 -5.50 -9.12
CA SER A 154 -21.39 -5.43 -7.77
C SER A 154 -20.01 -4.79 -7.77
N VAL A 155 -19.21 -5.06 -8.80
CA VAL A 155 -17.88 -4.47 -8.96
C VAL A 155 -17.96 -2.99 -9.32
N SER A 156 -19.01 -2.56 -10.03
CA SER A 156 -19.23 -1.14 -10.33
C SER A 156 -19.51 -0.32 -9.10
N CYS A 157 -19.92 -0.97 -8.00
CA CYS A 157 -20.17 -0.36 -6.69
C CYS A 157 -18.94 -0.29 -5.80
N VAL A 158 -17.79 -0.84 -6.20
CA VAL A 158 -16.51 -0.54 -5.51
C VAL A 158 -16.28 0.97 -5.65
N PRO A 159 -16.26 1.71 -4.53
CA PRO A 159 -16.04 3.15 -4.58
C PRO A 159 -14.58 3.36 -5.02
N LEU A 160 -14.38 3.73 -6.26
CA LEU A 160 -13.08 4.24 -6.67
C LEU A 160 -13.06 5.74 -6.45
N VAL A 161 -12.01 6.17 -5.86
CA VAL A 161 -11.73 7.50 -5.40
C VAL A 161 -11.21 8.36 -6.56
N GLY A 162 -11.34 9.64 -6.46
CA GLY A 162 -10.94 10.60 -7.47
C GLY A 162 -12.12 11.42 -7.97
N PRO A 163 -11.87 12.51 -8.66
CA PRO A 163 -12.94 13.28 -9.27
C PRO A 163 -13.70 12.39 -10.25
N ASP A 164 -15.03 12.35 -10.10
CA ASP A 164 -15.90 11.67 -11.07
C ASP A 164 -15.74 12.36 -12.42
N PRO A 165 -15.19 11.69 -13.45
CA PRO A 165 -14.98 12.32 -14.76
C PRO A 165 -16.29 12.74 -15.43
N ASP A 166 -17.43 12.21 -14.97
CA ASP A 166 -18.76 12.51 -15.48
C ASP A 166 -19.50 13.54 -14.58
N ALA A 167 -18.89 13.97 -13.44
CA ALA A 167 -19.46 14.98 -12.55
C ALA A 167 -19.12 16.41 -13.00
N ASP A 168 -20.02 17.34 -12.64
CA ASP A 168 -19.76 18.77 -12.87
C ASP A 168 -18.51 19.23 -12.10
N ILE A 169 -17.66 20.05 -12.73
CA ILE A 169 -16.39 20.54 -12.14
C ILE A 169 -16.59 21.18 -10.76
N SER A 170 -17.80 21.73 -10.52
CA SER A 170 -18.17 22.33 -9.23
C SER A 170 -18.40 21.33 -8.10
N ASP A 171 -18.62 20.04 -8.43
CA ASP A 171 -18.89 18.95 -7.47
C ASP A 171 -17.65 18.06 -7.23
N GLN A 172 -16.54 18.34 -7.91
CA GLN A 172 -15.32 17.58 -7.75
C GLN A 172 -14.63 17.99 -6.44
N ARG A 173 -14.55 17.05 -5.49
CA ARG A 173 -13.62 17.19 -4.38
C ARG A 173 -12.21 17.01 -4.93
N VAL A 174 -11.42 18.07 -4.84
CA VAL A 174 -9.99 17.96 -5.02
C VAL A 174 -9.46 17.36 -3.73
N GLY A 175 -8.90 16.16 -3.78
CA GLY A 175 -8.28 15.51 -2.62
C GLY A 175 -7.06 16.26 -2.10
N CYS A 176 -6.49 15.76 -1.02
CA CYS A 176 -5.29 16.32 -0.42
C CYS A 176 -4.07 16.09 -1.33
N GLY A 177 -3.29 17.12 -1.60
CA GLY A 177 -2.05 17.01 -2.36
C GLY A 177 -0.82 16.69 -1.48
N TYR A 178 -1.02 16.19 -0.26
CA TYR A 178 0.00 15.53 0.55
C TYR A 178 -0.40 14.07 0.71
N GLU A 179 0.00 13.27 -0.27
CA GLU A 179 -0.34 11.86 -0.33
C GLU A 179 0.36 11.06 0.77
N GLN A 180 -0.41 10.36 1.60
CA GLN A 180 0.11 9.57 2.72
C GLN A 180 -0.33 8.09 2.61
N PRO A 181 -0.13 7.44 1.46
CA PRO A 181 -0.64 6.10 1.19
C PRO A 181 -0.15 5.04 2.17
N LEU A 182 1.10 5.12 2.62
CA LEU A 182 1.65 4.11 3.53
C LEU A 182 1.01 4.19 4.92
N GLU A 183 0.79 5.39 5.44
CA GLU A 183 0.10 5.54 6.72
C GLU A 183 -1.37 5.16 6.60
N ALA A 184 -2.03 5.50 5.47
CA ALA A 184 -3.41 5.10 5.20
C ALA A 184 -3.57 3.57 5.18
N VAL A 185 -2.65 2.85 4.52
CA VAL A 185 -2.63 1.37 4.54
C VAL A 185 -2.53 0.84 5.96
N LEU A 186 -1.52 1.29 6.72
CA LEU A 186 -1.24 0.71 8.03
C LEU A 186 -2.37 1.03 9.02
N LYS A 187 -2.82 2.29 9.06
CA LYS A 187 -3.85 2.75 9.97
C LYS A 187 -5.21 2.11 9.71
N SER A 188 -5.55 1.91 8.43
CA SER A 188 -6.82 1.26 8.05
C SER A 188 -6.96 -0.17 8.58
N LEU A 189 -5.85 -0.87 8.78
CA LEU A 189 -5.82 -2.29 9.15
C LEU A 189 -5.42 -2.55 10.60
N TRP A 190 -4.77 -1.58 11.27
CA TRP A 190 -4.27 -1.75 12.62
C TRP A 190 -5.41 -1.66 13.64
N SER A 191 -5.35 -2.51 14.69
CA SER A 191 -6.31 -2.44 15.80
C SER A 191 -6.14 -1.16 16.59
N LYS A 192 -7.25 -0.53 16.99
CA LYS A 192 -7.23 0.64 17.89
C LYS A 192 -6.77 0.27 19.31
N ASP A 193 -6.94 -1.00 19.68
CA ASP A 193 -6.60 -1.51 21.01
C ASP A 193 -5.13 -1.97 21.11
N ASP A 194 -4.37 -1.95 19.99
CA ASP A 194 -2.96 -2.32 19.92
C ASP A 194 -2.07 -1.07 19.81
N ASP A 195 -1.44 -0.70 20.90
CA ASP A 195 -0.56 0.46 21.05
C ASP A 195 0.90 0.22 20.62
N SER A 196 1.19 -0.95 20.04
CA SER A 196 2.54 -1.27 19.54
C SER A 196 2.94 -0.46 18.29
N VAL A 197 1.96 0.15 17.62
CA VAL A 197 2.15 1.12 16.54
C VAL A 197 1.46 2.43 16.91
N GLU A 198 2.26 3.48 17.10
CA GLU A 198 1.75 4.82 17.34
C GLU A 198 1.46 5.52 16.01
N PHE A 199 0.28 6.11 15.87
CA PHE A 199 -0.12 6.97 14.77
C PHE A 199 0.05 8.44 15.15
N VAL A 200 0.35 9.30 14.18
CA VAL A 200 0.57 10.73 14.42
C VAL A 200 -0.69 11.41 14.96
N GLN A 201 -1.85 10.89 14.59
CA GLN A 201 -3.14 11.28 15.17
C GLN A 201 -4.06 10.06 15.28
N GLY A 202 -4.86 10.01 16.36
CA GLY A 202 -5.83 8.93 16.60
C GLY A 202 -5.22 7.55 16.75
N PHE A 203 -5.96 6.55 16.33
CA PHE A 203 -5.59 5.12 16.43
C PHE A 203 -5.91 4.40 15.13
N GLY A 204 -5.57 3.10 15.05
CA GLY A 204 -5.96 2.24 13.94
C GLY A 204 -7.47 2.02 13.85
N HIS A 205 -7.96 1.67 12.66
CA HIS A 205 -9.39 1.48 12.37
C HIS A 205 -9.77 0.02 12.11
N GLY A 206 -8.81 -0.91 12.19
CA GLY A 206 -8.99 -2.31 11.78
C GLY A 206 -10.07 -3.06 12.55
N ASP A 207 -10.32 -2.72 13.79
CA ASP A 207 -11.33 -3.29 14.68
C ASP A 207 -12.42 -2.28 15.11
N ASP A 208 -12.47 -1.12 14.47
CA ASP A 208 -13.46 -0.05 14.67
C ASP A 208 -14.25 0.21 13.37
N GLU A 209 -14.04 1.34 12.69
CA GLU A 209 -14.76 1.71 11.46
C GLU A 209 -14.60 0.69 10.33
N ASN A 210 -13.45 0.01 10.29
CA ASN A 210 -13.10 -0.99 9.27
C ASN A 210 -13.28 -2.43 9.76
N ALA A 211 -13.93 -2.62 10.92
CA ALA A 211 -14.05 -3.93 11.56
C ALA A 211 -14.65 -5.00 10.64
N GLY A 212 -14.08 -6.21 10.73
CA GLY A 212 -14.52 -7.39 9.99
C GLY A 212 -13.94 -7.52 8.57
N PHE A 213 -13.24 -6.50 8.06
CA PHE A 213 -12.58 -6.60 6.76
C PHE A 213 -11.42 -7.58 6.79
N LEU A 214 -10.48 -7.38 7.73
CA LEU A 214 -9.26 -8.18 7.84
C LEU A 214 -9.53 -9.46 8.60
N ARG A 215 -9.41 -10.63 7.94
CA ARG A 215 -9.64 -11.94 8.53
C ARG A 215 -8.32 -12.61 8.90
N GLU A 216 -8.27 -13.29 10.04
CA GLU A 216 -7.05 -13.86 10.61
C GLU A 216 -6.29 -14.79 9.65
N ASN A 217 -7.01 -15.66 8.93
CA ASN A 217 -6.43 -16.67 8.05
C ASN A 217 -6.62 -16.36 6.55
N SER A 218 -6.66 -15.07 6.18
CA SER A 218 -6.75 -14.65 4.78
C SER A 218 -5.39 -14.25 4.21
N LEU A 219 -5.31 -14.21 2.88
CA LEU A 219 -4.26 -13.52 2.15
C LEU A 219 -4.62 -12.03 2.10
N LEU A 220 -3.79 -11.20 2.71
CA LEU A 220 -3.91 -9.75 2.57
C LEU A 220 -3.23 -9.31 1.27
N VAL A 221 -3.98 -8.61 0.43
CA VAL A 221 -3.48 -7.99 -0.80
C VAL A 221 -3.68 -6.49 -0.70
N VAL A 222 -2.61 -5.74 -0.61
CA VAL A 222 -2.63 -4.28 -0.61
C VAL A 222 -2.21 -3.79 -2.00
N VAL A 223 -2.97 -2.89 -2.60
CA VAL A 223 -2.59 -2.23 -3.85
C VAL A 223 -2.71 -0.72 -3.67
N VAL A 224 -1.58 -0.04 -3.72
CA VAL A 224 -1.50 1.42 -3.68
C VAL A 224 -1.47 1.97 -5.10
N VAL A 225 -2.33 2.95 -5.39
CA VAL A 225 -2.41 3.61 -6.70
C VAL A 225 -2.32 5.11 -6.50
N THR A 226 -1.20 5.70 -6.90
CA THR A 226 -0.94 7.14 -6.77
C THR A 226 0.05 7.61 -7.81
N ASP A 227 -0.10 8.83 -8.29
CA ASP A 227 0.85 9.47 -9.21
C ASP A 227 1.95 10.27 -8.50
N GLU A 228 1.97 10.23 -7.15
CA GLU A 228 3.00 10.83 -6.30
C GLU A 228 3.70 9.80 -5.40
N ASP A 229 4.65 10.23 -4.57
CA ASP A 229 5.26 9.37 -3.55
C ASP A 229 4.59 9.58 -2.19
N ASP A 230 4.92 8.73 -1.24
CA ASP A 230 4.43 8.80 0.14
C ASP A 230 5.03 9.97 0.91
N CYS A 231 4.19 10.77 1.53
CA CYS A 231 4.53 11.92 2.36
C CYS A 231 4.04 11.75 3.81
N SER A 232 4.04 10.54 4.34
CA SER A 232 3.63 10.25 5.72
C SER A 232 4.61 10.81 6.74
N PRO A 233 4.29 11.90 7.50
CA PRO A 233 5.22 12.53 8.41
C PRO A 233 5.33 11.78 9.74
N ALA A 234 6.45 11.95 10.44
CA ALA A 234 6.62 11.47 11.81
C ALA A 234 6.01 12.41 12.86
N ASP A 235 5.70 13.65 12.50
CA ASP A 235 5.05 14.67 13.35
C ASP A 235 4.26 15.61 12.43
N LEU A 236 3.01 15.94 12.77
CA LEU A 236 2.18 16.85 11.98
C LEU A 236 2.75 18.27 11.83
N LYS A 237 3.64 18.70 12.74
CA LYS A 237 4.37 19.97 12.60
C LYS A 237 5.17 20.05 11.28
N PHE A 238 5.42 18.91 10.66
CA PHE A 238 6.00 18.83 9.33
C PHE A 238 5.27 19.70 8.30
N PHE A 239 3.94 19.79 8.43
CA PHE A 239 3.12 20.59 7.53
C PHE A 239 3.04 22.08 7.92
N ASP A 240 3.73 22.52 9.00
CA ASP A 240 3.83 23.95 9.33
C ASP A 240 4.63 24.67 8.25
N ARG A 241 4.01 25.68 7.63
CA ARG A 241 4.63 26.37 6.51
C ARG A 241 5.92 27.09 6.91
N VAL A 242 6.98 26.78 6.18
CA VAL A 242 8.21 27.58 6.18
C VAL A 242 8.09 28.62 5.05
N PRO A 243 8.14 29.93 5.36
CA PRO A 243 8.01 30.98 4.34
C PRO A 243 9.06 30.80 3.23
N GLY A 244 8.59 30.72 1.97
CA GLY A 244 9.43 30.58 0.79
C GLY A 244 9.79 29.13 0.42
N GLU A 245 9.34 28.14 1.18
CA GLU A 245 9.50 26.72 0.83
C GLU A 245 8.37 26.29 -0.14
N PRO A 246 8.71 25.68 -1.29
CA PRO A 246 7.73 25.18 -2.22
C PRO A 246 7.01 23.93 -1.64
N VAL A 247 5.69 23.99 -1.52
CA VAL A 247 4.87 22.92 -0.95
C VAL A 247 5.05 21.58 -1.68
N ASN A 248 5.16 21.61 -3.01
CA ASN A 248 5.34 20.40 -3.83
C ASN A 248 6.75 19.76 -3.71
N LEU A 249 7.65 20.36 -2.93
CA LEU A 249 8.98 19.82 -2.68
C LEU A 249 9.21 19.47 -1.20
N LEU A 250 8.22 19.70 -0.35
CA LEU A 250 8.35 19.57 1.10
C LEU A 250 8.82 18.14 1.47
N CYS A 251 8.13 17.12 0.96
CA CYS A 251 8.38 15.73 1.33
C CYS A 251 9.74 15.23 0.81
N SER A 252 10.08 15.56 -0.43
CA SER A 252 11.36 15.17 -1.04
C SER A 252 12.57 15.89 -0.42
N ARG A 253 12.38 17.10 0.11
CA ARG A 253 13.45 17.86 0.77
C ARG A 253 13.70 17.48 2.22
N HIS A 254 12.71 16.89 2.87
CA HIS A 254 12.77 16.54 4.30
C HIS A 254 12.48 15.06 4.55
N PRO A 255 13.15 14.12 3.85
CA PRO A 255 12.88 12.69 3.99
C PRO A 255 13.09 12.15 5.41
N ASP A 256 13.99 12.78 6.19
CA ASP A 256 14.26 12.42 7.59
C ASP A 256 13.11 12.76 8.55
N SER A 257 12.17 13.62 8.13
CA SER A 257 10.98 13.99 8.89
C SER A 257 9.79 13.07 8.60
N LEU A 258 9.92 12.18 7.63
CA LEU A 258 8.90 11.19 7.30
C LEU A 258 9.08 9.90 8.09
N GLN A 259 8.01 9.15 8.26
CA GLN A 259 8.04 7.82 8.85
C GLN A 259 9.00 6.90 8.08
N ARG A 260 9.68 5.99 8.78
CA ARG A 260 10.59 5.03 8.12
C ARG A 260 9.81 4.00 7.32
N THR A 261 10.26 3.67 6.13
CA THR A 261 9.62 2.66 5.27
C THR A 261 9.59 1.27 5.91
N SER A 262 10.57 0.92 6.77
CA SER A 262 10.58 -0.35 7.51
C SER A 262 9.38 -0.51 8.45
N ARG A 263 8.84 0.58 9.03
CA ARG A 263 7.63 0.60 9.85
C ARG A 263 6.46 -0.09 9.15
N TYR A 264 6.28 0.21 7.87
CA TYR A 264 5.17 -0.31 7.07
C TYR A 264 5.37 -1.78 6.68
N VAL A 265 6.60 -2.17 6.36
CA VAL A 265 6.93 -3.58 6.08
C VAL A 265 6.73 -4.44 7.32
N GLU A 266 7.23 -3.99 8.47
CA GLU A 266 7.13 -4.69 9.75
C GLU A 266 5.69 -4.74 10.24
N GLY A 267 4.97 -3.60 10.23
CA GLY A 267 3.59 -3.51 10.66
C GLY A 267 2.66 -4.38 9.82
N LEU A 268 2.72 -4.30 8.49
CA LEU A 268 1.86 -5.12 7.63
C LEU A 268 2.14 -6.62 7.77
N ARG A 269 3.40 -7.01 7.98
CA ARG A 269 3.74 -8.41 8.25
C ARG A 269 3.22 -8.88 9.61
N ALA A 270 3.21 -8.00 10.61
CA ALA A 270 2.71 -8.33 11.95
C ALA A 270 1.19 -8.57 11.98
N LEU A 271 0.44 -8.04 11.01
CA LEU A 271 -1.00 -8.29 10.87
C LEU A 271 -1.34 -9.75 10.53
N ARG A 272 -0.37 -10.60 10.26
CA ARG A 272 -0.58 -11.98 9.82
C ARG A 272 0.17 -12.97 10.68
N PRO A 273 -0.49 -14.06 11.18
CA PRO A 273 0.20 -15.15 11.87
C PRO A 273 1.31 -15.75 10.97
N ASN A 274 1.05 -15.88 9.67
CA ASN A 274 2.08 -16.16 8.68
C ASN A 274 2.41 -14.84 7.94
N ASN A 275 3.54 -14.25 8.23
CA ASN A 275 4.01 -13.00 7.64
C ASN A 275 4.22 -13.05 6.11
N LYS A 276 4.13 -14.23 5.51
CA LYS A 276 4.13 -14.46 4.07
C LYS A 276 2.76 -14.25 3.42
N ASN A 277 1.69 -14.16 4.20
CA ASN A 277 0.33 -13.94 3.70
C ASN A 277 0.01 -12.46 3.46
N VAL A 278 0.99 -11.73 2.95
CA VAL A 278 0.84 -10.33 2.52
C VAL A 278 1.43 -10.17 1.13
N ILE A 279 0.64 -9.63 0.20
CA ILE A 279 1.10 -9.15 -1.10
C ILE A 279 1.00 -7.62 -1.08
N PHE A 280 2.06 -6.94 -1.48
CA PHE A 280 2.08 -5.48 -1.57
C PHE A 280 2.34 -5.03 -3.02
N GLY A 281 1.35 -4.35 -3.60
CA GLY A 281 1.39 -3.82 -4.96
C GLY A 281 1.47 -2.30 -4.99
N VAL A 282 2.25 -1.77 -5.90
CA VAL A 282 2.36 -0.34 -6.20
C VAL A 282 2.06 -0.11 -7.67
N VAL A 283 1.12 0.78 -7.96
CA VAL A 283 0.85 1.30 -9.31
C VAL A 283 1.12 2.80 -9.25
N GLY A 284 2.24 3.22 -9.79
CA GLY A 284 2.73 4.59 -9.59
C GLY A 284 3.46 5.16 -10.81
N GLY A 285 4.06 6.31 -10.61
CA GLY A 285 4.83 7.03 -11.63
C GLY A 285 6.13 6.34 -12.00
N ILE A 286 6.04 5.16 -12.59
CA ILE A 286 7.18 4.36 -13.01
C ILE A 286 7.17 4.27 -14.53
N PRO A 287 8.26 4.64 -15.24
CA PRO A 287 8.33 4.51 -16.69
C PRO A 287 7.91 3.11 -17.16
N ALA A 288 6.96 3.03 -18.12
CA ALA A 288 6.28 1.79 -18.49
C ALA A 288 7.23 0.68 -18.95
N GLU A 289 8.34 1.03 -19.59
CA GLU A 289 9.33 0.05 -20.02
C GLU A 289 10.05 -0.63 -18.85
N LEU A 290 10.20 0.04 -17.69
CA LEU A 290 10.85 -0.55 -16.50
C LEU A 290 9.99 -1.64 -15.83
N VAL A 291 8.68 -1.67 -16.11
CA VAL A 291 7.76 -2.70 -15.62
C VAL A 291 7.33 -3.68 -16.71
N SER A 292 7.84 -3.51 -17.94
CA SER A 292 7.54 -4.39 -19.06
C SER A 292 8.00 -5.83 -18.84
N ALA A 293 7.36 -6.78 -19.51
CA ALA A 293 7.75 -8.19 -19.45
C ALA A 293 9.21 -8.41 -19.88
N GLU A 294 9.66 -7.65 -20.89
CA GLU A 294 11.04 -7.72 -21.40
C GLU A 294 12.06 -7.25 -20.35
N TYR A 295 11.78 -6.13 -19.66
CA TYR A 295 12.68 -5.61 -18.64
C TYR A 295 12.74 -6.53 -17.42
N ARG A 296 11.59 -7.03 -16.98
CA ARG A 296 11.45 -7.96 -15.85
C ARG A 296 12.18 -9.29 -16.10
N ALA A 297 12.18 -9.78 -17.34
CA ALA A 297 12.86 -11.04 -17.73
C ALA A 297 14.40 -11.01 -17.56
N ARG A 298 14.96 -9.85 -17.26
CA ARG A 298 16.41 -9.70 -16.97
C ARG A 298 16.79 -10.14 -15.56
N TYR A 299 15.79 -10.35 -14.69
CA TYR A 299 15.96 -10.64 -13.27
C TYR A 299 15.27 -11.94 -12.88
N ASP A 300 15.85 -12.68 -11.95
CA ASP A 300 15.22 -13.88 -11.39
C ASP A 300 14.18 -13.51 -10.31
N LEU A 301 13.00 -13.12 -10.76
CA LEU A 301 11.92 -12.68 -9.86
C LEU A 301 11.29 -13.81 -9.05
N SER A 302 11.75 -15.06 -9.20
CA SER A 302 11.36 -16.17 -8.32
C SER A 302 12.09 -16.17 -6.99
N LYS A 303 13.07 -15.27 -6.81
CA LYS A 303 13.90 -15.13 -5.62
C LYS A 303 13.90 -13.70 -5.10
N ASP A 304 13.88 -13.54 -3.78
CA ASP A 304 13.94 -12.21 -3.14
C ASP A 304 15.19 -11.42 -3.56
N SER A 305 16.33 -12.07 -3.80
CA SER A 305 17.54 -11.42 -4.30
C SER A 305 17.36 -10.81 -5.69
N GLY A 306 16.75 -11.55 -6.62
CA GLY A 306 16.47 -11.04 -7.97
C GLY A 306 15.40 -9.96 -7.98
N VAL A 307 14.40 -10.06 -7.10
CA VAL A 307 13.44 -8.97 -6.87
C VAL A 307 14.18 -7.73 -6.33
N GLY A 308 15.09 -7.91 -5.36
CA GLY A 308 15.92 -6.83 -4.83
C GLY A 308 16.75 -6.12 -5.91
N GLU A 309 17.37 -6.88 -6.83
CA GLU A 309 18.12 -6.33 -7.98
C GLU A 309 17.21 -5.57 -8.94
N TYR A 310 16.02 -6.09 -9.23
CA TYR A 310 15.03 -5.44 -10.09
C TYR A 310 14.57 -4.09 -9.53
N TYR A 311 14.18 -4.03 -8.25
CA TYR A 311 13.79 -2.77 -7.63
C TYR A 311 14.96 -1.79 -7.53
N ALA A 312 16.18 -2.26 -7.26
CA ALA A 312 17.37 -1.42 -7.26
C ALA A 312 17.62 -0.80 -8.63
N ALA A 313 17.40 -1.56 -9.71
CA ALA A 313 17.56 -1.05 -11.08
C ALA A 313 16.47 0.00 -11.43
N ILE A 314 15.23 -0.19 -11.02
CA ILE A 314 14.18 0.83 -11.17
C ILE A 314 14.57 2.10 -10.42
N LEU A 315 14.93 1.99 -9.14
CA LEU A 315 15.30 3.13 -8.30
C LEU A 315 16.56 3.85 -8.76
N ALA A 316 17.43 3.20 -9.56
CA ALA A 316 18.64 3.79 -10.13
C ALA A 316 18.40 4.53 -11.46
N ASP A 317 17.24 4.36 -12.11
CA ASP A 317 16.92 5.10 -13.35
C ASP A 317 16.88 6.61 -13.06
N GLU A 318 17.39 7.42 -13.99
CA GLU A 318 17.49 8.86 -13.77
C GLU A 318 16.12 9.54 -13.63
N ARG A 319 15.07 9.00 -14.27
CA ARG A 319 13.69 9.49 -14.18
C ARG A 319 13.02 9.15 -12.83
N MET A 320 13.62 8.23 -12.10
CA MET A 320 13.19 7.82 -10.75
C MET A 320 13.91 8.59 -9.64
N GLN A 321 14.65 9.66 -9.99
CA GLN A 321 15.29 10.53 -9.00
C GLN A 321 14.41 11.71 -8.65
N GLU A 322 14.28 12.00 -7.37
CA GLU A 322 13.59 13.20 -6.86
C GLU A 322 14.47 14.43 -7.09
N SER A 323 14.37 15.00 -8.27
CA SER A 323 15.08 16.21 -8.65
C SER A 323 14.10 17.32 -8.98
N GLU A 324 14.47 18.56 -8.65
CA GLU A 324 13.64 19.72 -9.03
C GLU A 324 13.57 19.86 -10.54
N ASP A 325 12.36 20.15 -11.06
CA ASP A 325 12.18 20.51 -12.47
C ASP A 325 12.59 21.96 -12.69
N THR A 326 13.78 22.17 -13.24
CA THR A 326 14.33 23.49 -13.55
C THR A 326 13.86 24.02 -14.91
N ASP A 327 13.19 23.20 -15.70
CA ASP A 327 12.76 23.52 -17.06
C ASP A 327 11.33 24.12 -17.07
N GLN A 328 10.62 24.12 -15.93
CA GLN A 328 9.30 24.74 -15.82
C GLN A 328 9.41 26.28 -15.78
N PRO A 329 8.67 26.98 -16.68
CA PRO A 329 8.60 28.42 -16.62
C PRO A 329 7.68 28.89 -15.48
N GLY A 330 8.18 29.76 -14.60
CA GLY A 330 7.35 30.37 -13.56
C GLY A 330 7.88 30.22 -12.14
N PRO A 331 7.18 30.74 -11.14
CA PRO A 331 7.61 30.71 -9.75
C PRO A 331 7.29 29.38 -9.03
N VAL A 332 6.46 28.53 -9.64
CA VAL A 332 6.06 27.25 -9.03
C VAL A 332 7.18 26.24 -9.25
N ARG A 333 7.72 25.74 -8.15
CA ARG A 333 8.72 24.68 -8.15
C ARG A 333 8.05 23.35 -7.86
N SER A 334 8.39 22.32 -8.63
CA SER A 334 7.92 20.96 -8.44
C SER A 334 9.06 19.97 -8.69
N LEU A 335 8.82 18.71 -8.38
CA LEU A 335 9.68 17.63 -8.81
C LEU A 335 9.61 17.46 -10.33
N ARG A 336 10.70 16.93 -10.91
CA ARG A 336 10.70 16.46 -12.28
C ARG A 336 9.83 15.21 -12.38
N PRO A 337 8.82 15.21 -13.28
CA PRO A 337 8.00 14.04 -13.49
C PRO A 337 8.81 12.83 -13.98
N SER A 338 8.51 11.65 -13.49
CA SER A 338 9.06 10.39 -14.00
C SER A 338 8.52 10.04 -15.38
N CYS A 339 7.29 10.44 -15.66
CA CYS A 339 6.72 10.46 -17.01
C CYS A 339 5.73 11.61 -17.18
N LYS A 340 5.53 11.98 -18.46
CA LYS A 340 4.65 13.06 -18.87
C LYS A 340 3.95 12.68 -20.16
N ASP A 341 2.67 12.50 -20.08
CA ASP A 341 1.81 12.08 -21.19
C ASP A 341 0.64 13.03 -21.38
N LEU A 342 -0.15 12.79 -22.46
CA LEU A 342 -1.46 13.36 -22.66
C LEU A 342 -2.49 12.23 -22.63
N VAL A 343 -3.44 12.33 -21.72
CA VAL A 343 -4.59 11.42 -21.64
C VAL A 343 -5.84 12.22 -21.91
N ASP A 344 -6.61 11.85 -22.92
CA ASP A 344 -7.79 12.59 -23.39
C ASP A 344 -7.51 14.10 -23.64
N GLY A 345 -6.28 14.42 -24.05
CA GLY A 345 -5.84 15.81 -24.33
C GLY A 345 -5.45 16.62 -23.07
N GLN A 346 -5.47 16.03 -21.89
CA GLN A 346 -5.03 16.64 -20.63
C GLN A 346 -3.65 16.11 -20.26
N PRO A 347 -2.74 16.98 -19.71
CA PRO A 347 -1.46 16.54 -19.21
C PRO A 347 -1.65 15.57 -18.03
N ARG A 348 -1.03 14.39 -18.11
CA ARG A 348 -0.83 13.49 -16.97
C ARG A 348 0.65 13.61 -16.56
N LEU A 349 0.88 14.03 -15.34
CA LEU A 349 2.19 14.09 -14.72
C LEU A 349 2.23 13.07 -13.60
N THR A 350 3.27 12.24 -13.57
CA THR A 350 3.48 11.29 -12.49
C THR A 350 4.87 11.46 -11.93
N PHE A 351 5.04 11.24 -10.65
CA PHE A 351 6.29 11.45 -9.93
C PHE A 351 6.87 10.13 -9.42
N PRO A 352 8.20 10.06 -9.15
CA PRO A 352 8.85 8.83 -8.73
C PRO A 352 8.36 8.33 -7.37
N PRO A 353 7.67 7.16 -7.27
CA PRO A 353 7.15 6.63 -6.00
C PRO A 353 8.24 5.85 -5.25
N ARG A 354 9.33 6.53 -4.85
CA ARG A 354 10.54 5.88 -4.31
C ARG A 354 10.30 5.16 -2.99
N ARG A 355 9.61 5.81 -2.05
CA ARG A 355 9.31 5.25 -0.73
C ARG A 355 8.37 4.05 -0.85
N LEU A 356 7.36 4.15 -1.73
CA LEU A 356 6.46 3.04 -2.04
C LEU A 356 7.21 1.84 -2.61
N LEU A 357 8.17 2.06 -3.51
CA LEU A 357 9.01 1.01 -4.08
C LEU A 357 9.94 0.36 -3.04
N GLU A 358 10.45 1.13 -2.08
CA GLU A 358 11.24 0.57 -0.98
C GLU A 358 10.40 -0.34 -0.08
N VAL A 359 9.17 0.04 0.22
CA VAL A 359 8.23 -0.82 0.97
C VAL A 359 7.91 -2.08 0.15
N ALA A 360 7.56 -1.94 -1.13
CA ALA A 360 7.27 -3.09 -2.01
C ALA A 360 8.46 -4.06 -2.08
N LYS A 361 9.68 -3.56 -2.26
CA LYS A 361 10.92 -4.34 -2.20
C LYS A 361 11.03 -5.15 -0.92
N GLY A 362 10.58 -4.59 0.22
CA GLY A 362 10.55 -5.28 1.52
C GLY A 362 9.70 -6.56 1.50
N PHE A 363 8.73 -6.71 0.62
CA PHE A 363 7.90 -7.92 0.49
C PHE A 363 8.50 -8.98 -0.44
N GLY A 364 9.62 -8.70 -1.13
CA GLY A 364 10.33 -9.66 -1.98
C GLY A 364 9.43 -10.21 -3.09
N THR A 365 9.42 -11.51 -3.28
CA THR A 365 8.63 -12.21 -4.32
C THR A 365 7.11 -11.97 -4.21
N ARG A 366 6.63 -11.43 -3.08
CA ARG A 366 5.22 -11.07 -2.84
C ARG A 366 4.95 -9.59 -3.09
N SER A 367 5.76 -8.95 -3.92
CA SER A 367 5.53 -7.59 -4.36
C SER A 367 5.17 -7.51 -5.83
N VAL A 368 4.33 -6.55 -6.17
CA VAL A 368 3.94 -6.24 -7.55
C VAL A 368 4.20 -4.77 -7.83
N VAL A 369 4.71 -4.48 -9.01
CA VAL A 369 4.94 -3.11 -9.45
C VAL A 369 4.34 -2.87 -10.83
N GLY A 370 3.53 -1.83 -10.93
CA GLY A 370 2.87 -1.38 -12.16
C GLY A 370 3.14 0.09 -12.43
N SER A 371 2.76 0.55 -13.61
CA SER A 371 3.02 1.90 -14.11
C SER A 371 1.72 2.66 -14.33
N LEU A 372 1.69 3.93 -13.89
CA LEU A 372 0.70 4.93 -14.31
C LEU A 372 1.12 5.68 -15.58
N CYS A 373 2.33 5.43 -16.10
CA CYS A 373 2.82 5.97 -17.36
C CYS A 373 2.27 5.22 -18.59
N THR A 374 1.18 4.48 -18.42
CA THR A 374 0.45 3.76 -19.48
C THR A 374 -1.02 3.67 -19.13
N ASP A 375 -1.88 3.51 -20.13
CA ASP A 375 -3.32 3.25 -19.94
C ASP A 375 -3.62 1.75 -19.88
N ASP A 376 -2.63 0.90 -20.12
CA ASP A 376 -2.76 -0.56 -20.04
C ASP A 376 -2.40 -1.09 -18.64
N PHE A 377 -3.40 -1.19 -17.77
CA PHE A 377 -3.28 -1.82 -16.45
C PHE A 377 -3.42 -3.35 -16.51
N GLY A 378 -3.65 -3.92 -17.68
CA GLY A 378 -3.84 -5.36 -17.86
C GLY A 378 -2.61 -6.16 -17.44
N VAL A 379 -1.41 -5.66 -17.70
CA VAL A 379 -0.14 -6.29 -17.29
C VAL A 379 -0.02 -6.34 -15.77
N THR A 380 -0.27 -5.22 -15.10
CA THR A 380 -0.19 -5.14 -13.62
C THR A 380 -1.25 -6.01 -12.96
N THR A 381 -2.49 -5.96 -13.44
CA THR A 381 -3.57 -6.84 -12.95
C THR A 381 -3.20 -8.31 -13.10
N GLY A 382 -2.62 -8.70 -14.22
CA GLY A 382 -2.14 -10.06 -14.44
C GLY A 382 -1.03 -10.47 -13.47
N GLN A 383 -0.17 -9.55 -13.06
CA GLN A 383 0.85 -9.81 -12.04
C GLN A 383 0.23 -10.02 -10.65
N VAL A 384 -0.76 -9.20 -10.29
CA VAL A 384 -1.52 -9.36 -9.01
C VAL A 384 -2.24 -10.71 -8.99
N ILE A 385 -2.95 -11.07 -10.06
CA ILE A 385 -3.64 -12.36 -10.19
C ILE A 385 -2.64 -13.51 -9.97
N ARG A 386 -1.49 -13.44 -10.63
CA ARG A 386 -0.45 -14.48 -10.53
C ARG A 386 0.11 -14.59 -9.11
N ALA A 387 0.44 -13.47 -8.48
CA ALA A 387 0.95 -13.44 -7.11
C ALA A 387 -0.06 -14.03 -6.12
N ILE A 388 -1.35 -13.71 -6.26
CA ILE A 388 -2.43 -14.30 -5.47
C ILE A 388 -2.50 -15.81 -5.73
N GLY A 389 -2.53 -16.23 -7.00
CA GLY A 389 -2.61 -17.65 -7.37
C GLY A 389 -1.46 -18.48 -6.83
N GLU A 390 -0.23 -17.98 -6.89
CA GLU A 390 0.96 -18.62 -6.35
C GLU A 390 0.86 -18.80 -4.82
N GLN A 391 0.35 -17.79 -4.11
CA GLN A 391 0.18 -17.85 -2.67
C GLN A 391 -0.95 -18.78 -2.25
N LEU A 392 -2.09 -18.79 -2.97
CA LEU A 392 -3.19 -19.74 -2.73
C LEU A 392 -2.78 -21.18 -3.03
N ALA A 393 -1.92 -21.40 -4.03
CA ALA A 393 -1.39 -22.73 -4.36
C ALA A 393 -0.34 -23.23 -3.33
N ASN A 394 0.40 -22.31 -2.68
CA ASN A 394 1.49 -22.65 -1.76
C ASN A 394 1.49 -21.78 -0.50
N PRO A 395 0.47 -21.91 0.37
CA PRO A 395 0.29 -21.03 1.53
C PRO A 395 1.41 -21.13 2.58
N ALA A 396 2.15 -22.22 2.61
CA ALA A 396 3.28 -22.39 3.51
C ALA A 396 4.56 -21.69 3.01
N GLY A 397 4.59 -21.29 1.75
CA GLY A 397 5.77 -20.77 1.05
C GLY A 397 6.95 -21.77 1.10
N LYS A 398 7.52 -22.13 -0.02
CA LYS A 398 8.76 -22.94 -0.06
C LYS A 398 9.92 -22.14 0.49
#